data_5e70c6b914cc440e5c1538a68695312d
#
_entry.id   5e70c6b914cc440e5c1538a68695312d
#
_cell.length_a   1.000
_cell.length_b   1.000
_cell.length_c   1.000
_cell.angle_alpha   90.00
_cell.angle_beta   90.00
_cell.angle_gamma   90.00
#
_symmetry.space_group_name_H-M   'P 1'
#
loop_
_entity.id
_entity.type
_entity.pdbx_description
1 polymer ?
#
loop_
_entity_poly.entity_id
_entity_poly.type
_entity_poly.pdbx_seq_one_letter_code
_entity_poly.pdbx_strand_id
1 'polypeptide(L)'
;IFSSSAAVYGDNTNLPLLETEKLVPTSFYGLTKAVAEEYFRLYHDLYGLNTTVLRFANVYGERQGMTGEGGVISIFAQKLAKGEKITVFGDGKQTRDFVYVKDIAKALCLGMEQQGFGIFNVSTGKETSLNELIATFGKVMQKEPRVEYTTPRTGDIYRSVLSNVAISKILHLRAFTSLEEGLRATCRFFKYSRK
;
A
#
# COMPACT_ATOMS: atom_id res chain seq x y z
N ILE A 1 5.77 15.12 -9.40
CA ILE A 1 4.96 14.07 -8.73
C ILE A 1 5.51 13.82 -7.36
N PHE A 2 4.62 13.68 -6.39
CA PHE A 2 4.98 13.33 -5.02
C PHE A 2 4.34 12.01 -4.58
N SER A 3 5.18 11.07 -4.12
CA SER A 3 4.74 9.81 -3.54
C SER A 3 4.36 10.02 -2.07
N SER A 4 3.07 10.22 -1.82
CA SER A 4 2.49 10.28 -0.49
C SER A 4 2.01 8.90 -0.01
N SER A 5 1.25 8.84 1.05
CA SER A 5 0.87 7.59 1.72
C SER A 5 -0.50 7.69 2.37
N ALA A 6 -1.20 6.57 2.49
CA ALA A 6 -2.39 6.42 3.34
C ALA A 6 -2.14 6.81 4.80
N ALA A 7 -0.88 6.79 5.27
CA ALA A 7 -0.51 7.18 6.62
C ALA A 7 -0.84 8.64 6.98
N VAL A 8 -1.11 9.50 5.97
CA VAL A 8 -1.55 10.89 6.20
C VAL A 8 -2.95 10.97 6.84
N TYR A 9 -3.79 9.95 6.64
CA TYR A 9 -5.15 9.91 7.18
C TYR A 9 -5.20 9.48 8.66
N GLY A 10 -4.12 8.84 9.17
CA GLY A 10 -4.09 8.27 10.51
C GLY A 10 -5.10 7.13 10.68
N ASP A 11 -5.69 7.04 11.87
CA ASP A 11 -6.72 6.03 12.22
C ASP A 11 -8.13 6.56 11.93
N ASN A 12 -8.39 6.88 10.65
CA ASN A 12 -9.71 7.35 10.20
C ASN A 12 -10.59 6.15 9.83
N THR A 13 -11.79 6.11 10.40
CA THR A 13 -12.75 5.00 10.25
C THR A 13 -13.82 5.23 9.17
N ASN A 14 -13.81 6.37 8.47
CA ASN A 14 -14.75 6.70 7.37
C ASN A 14 -14.37 5.97 6.07
N LEU A 15 -14.43 4.65 6.08
CA LEU A 15 -13.97 3.80 4.98
C LEU A 15 -15.03 3.64 3.87
N PRO A 16 -14.60 3.59 2.59
CA PRO A 16 -13.24 3.81 2.08
C PRO A 16 -12.85 5.28 2.13
N LEU A 17 -11.58 5.58 2.51
CA LEU A 17 -11.07 6.95 2.67
C LEU A 17 -11.05 7.71 1.33
N LEU A 18 -11.65 8.88 1.30
CA LEU A 18 -11.63 9.78 0.15
C LEU A 18 -10.44 10.74 0.24
N GLU A 19 -10.04 11.33 -0.88
CA GLU A 19 -8.99 12.35 -0.93
C GLU A 19 -9.33 13.62 -0.13
N THR A 20 -10.61 13.86 0.09
CA THR A 20 -11.18 14.98 0.85
C THR A 20 -11.19 14.76 2.37
N GLU A 21 -10.85 13.57 2.84
CA GLU A 21 -10.78 13.29 4.27
C GLU A 21 -9.71 14.13 4.96
N LYS A 22 -9.99 14.51 6.21
CA LYS A 22 -9.06 15.27 7.04
C LYS A 22 -7.78 14.46 7.27
N LEU A 23 -6.64 15.13 7.12
CA LEU A 23 -5.34 14.53 7.45
C LEU A 23 -5.09 14.62 8.96
N VAL A 24 -4.94 13.47 9.61
CA VAL A 24 -4.66 13.35 11.05
C VAL A 24 -3.58 12.27 11.24
N PRO A 25 -2.34 12.51 10.76
CA PRO A 25 -1.29 11.51 10.84
C PRO A 25 -0.96 11.16 12.30
N THR A 26 -0.87 9.86 12.60
CA THR A 26 -0.54 9.32 13.92
C THR A 26 0.91 8.82 14.02
N SER A 27 1.72 9.07 12.99
CA SER A 27 3.14 8.73 12.95
C SER A 27 3.98 9.87 12.37
N PHE A 28 5.27 9.93 12.74
CA PHE A 28 6.20 10.89 12.14
C PHE A 28 6.29 10.72 10.62
N TYR A 29 6.27 9.49 10.12
CA TYR A 29 6.23 9.21 8.69
C TYR A 29 4.99 9.84 8.03
N GLY A 30 3.79 9.58 8.55
CA GLY A 30 2.57 10.19 8.04
C GLY A 30 2.60 11.72 8.10
N LEU A 31 3.14 12.29 9.19
CA LEU A 31 3.30 13.75 9.35
C LEU A 31 4.23 14.32 8.27
N THR A 32 5.39 13.71 8.01
CA THR A 32 6.30 14.20 6.96
C THR A 32 5.64 14.20 5.58
N LYS A 33 4.79 13.20 5.29
CA LYS A 33 4.05 13.13 4.04
C LYS A 33 2.98 14.22 3.96
N ALA A 34 2.20 14.42 5.01
CA ALA A 34 1.16 15.46 5.07
C ALA A 34 1.76 16.86 4.91
N VAL A 35 2.86 17.17 5.61
CA VAL A 35 3.55 18.46 5.49
C VAL A 35 4.08 18.66 4.07
N ALA A 36 4.66 17.64 3.45
CA ALA A 36 5.15 17.74 2.08
C ALA A 36 4.02 18.01 1.06
N GLU A 37 2.83 17.42 1.25
CA GLU A 37 1.66 17.73 0.40
C GLU A 37 1.31 19.23 0.44
N GLU A 38 1.35 19.86 1.62
CA GLU A 38 1.12 21.29 1.77
C GLU A 38 2.21 22.15 1.10
N TYR A 39 3.48 21.72 1.15
CA TYR A 39 4.54 22.40 0.38
C TYR A 39 4.25 22.35 -1.12
N PHE A 40 3.88 21.21 -1.68
CA PHE A 40 3.56 21.09 -3.10
C PHE A 40 2.35 21.91 -3.49
N ARG A 41 1.33 22.01 -2.63
CA ARG A 41 0.18 22.87 -2.84
C ARG A 41 0.60 24.35 -2.90
N LEU A 42 1.41 24.82 -1.95
CA LEU A 42 1.92 26.18 -1.94
C LEU A 42 2.78 26.51 -3.17
N TYR A 43 3.61 25.57 -3.63
CA TYR A 43 4.39 25.77 -4.87
C TYR A 43 3.48 25.88 -6.10
N HIS A 44 2.39 25.14 -6.14
CA HIS A 44 1.38 25.31 -7.17
C HIS A 44 0.72 26.68 -7.09
N ASP A 45 0.22 27.07 -5.91
CA ASP A 45 -0.54 28.30 -5.69
C ASP A 45 0.31 29.55 -5.97
N LEU A 46 1.59 29.54 -5.61
CA LEU A 46 2.48 30.70 -5.72
C LEU A 46 3.23 30.79 -7.07
N TYR A 47 3.54 29.64 -7.67
CA TYR A 47 4.44 29.58 -8.83
C TYR A 47 3.83 28.85 -10.03
N GLY A 48 2.60 28.37 -9.94
CA GLY A 48 1.92 27.62 -11.01
C GLY A 48 2.55 26.26 -11.32
N LEU A 49 3.31 25.65 -10.35
CA LEU A 49 3.94 24.36 -10.55
C LEU A 49 2.88 23.26 -10.70
N ASN A 50 2.88 22.56 -11.82
CA ASN A 50 2.03 21.38 -11.98
C ASN A 50 2.48 20.28 -11.00
N THR A 51 1.58 19.83 -10.16
CA THR A 51 1.90 18.90 -9.08
C THR A 51 0.84 17.82 -8.94
N THR A 52 1.26 16.56 -8.98
CA THR A 52 0.42 15.41 -8.69
C THR A 52 0.89 14.72 -7.41
N VAL A 53 0.02 14.66 -6.43
CA VAL A 53 0.23 13.92 -5.17
C VAL A 53 -0.48 12.58 -5.26
N LEU A 54 0.25 11.49 -5.06
CA LEU A 54 -0.28 10.13 -5.08
C LEU A 54 -0.19 9.51 -3.68
N ARG A 55 -1.32 9.36 -3.00
CA ARG A 55 -1.42 8.71 -1.68
C ARG A 55 -1.54 7.21 -1.87
N PHE A 56 -0.45 6.49 -1.64
CA PHE A 56 -0.41 5.04 -1.84
C PHE A 56 -1.05 4.31 -0.65
N ALA A 57 -1.87 3.30 -0.96
CA ALA A 57 -2.23 2.25 -0.01
C ALA A 57 -1.02 1.34 0.28
N ASN A 58 -1.21 0.11 0.74
CA ASN A 58 -0.09 -0.77 1.10
C ASN A 58 0.59 -1.36 -0.15
N VAL A 59 1.65 -0.71 -0.58
CA VAL A 59 2.43 -1.14 -1.77
C VAL A 59 3.21 -2.41 -1.46
N TYR A 60 3.20 -3.36 -2.40
CA TYR A 60 3.99 -4.57 -2.33
C TYR A 60 4.54 -4.98 -3.70
N GLY A 61 5.57 -5.82 -3.71
CA GLY A 61 6.13 -6.35 -4.94
C GLY A 61 7.58 -6.78 -4.79
N GLU A 62 8.19 -7.07 -5.93
CA GLU A 62 9.59 -7.44 -6.04
C GLU A 62 10.50 -6.33 -5.50
N ARG A 63 11.67 -6.69 -4.96
CA ARG A 63 12.71 -5.80 -4.42
C ARG A 63 12.35 -5.05 -3.14
N GLN A 64 11.14 -5.24 -2.57
CA GLN A 64 10.82 -4.67 -1.27
C GLN A 64 11.68 -5.34 -0.18
N GLY A 65 12.41 -4.53 0.60
CA GLY A 65 13.28 -5.02 1.68
C GLY A 65 12.54 -5.64 2.86
N MET A 66 13.29 -6.34 3.73
CA MET A 66 12.77 -6.87 5.02
C MET A 66 13.05 -5.95 6.20
N THR A 67 14.06 -5.09 6.08
CA THR A 67 14.54 -4.23 7.17
C THR A 67 13.84 -2.88 7.15
N GLY A 68 13.59 -2.33 8.32
CA GLY A 68 12.93 -1.03 8.47
C GLY A 68 11.45 -1.09 8.11
N GLU A 69 11.06 -0.47 7.02
CA GLU A 69 9.68 -0.33 6.57
C GLU A 69 9.21 -1.47 5.62
N GLY A 70 9.80 -2.66 5.74
CA GLY A 70 9.38 -3.83 4.96
C GLY A 70 7.92 -4.17 5.22
N GLY A 71 7.08 -4.12 4.18
CA GLY A 71 5.66 -4.47 4.28
C GLY A 71 5.44 -5.94 4.62
N VAL A 72 4.28 -6.24 5.21
CA VAL A 72 3.92 -7.61 5.64
C VAL A 72 4.08 -8.64 4.53
N ILE A 73 3.74 -8.30 3.27
CA ILE A 73 3.87 -9.21 2.13
C ILE A 73 5.33 -9.57 1.86
N SER A 74 6.26 -8.60 1.89
CA SER A 74 7.69 -8.89 1.66
C SER A 74 8.27 -9.76 2.77
N ILE A 75 7.89 -9.49 4.03
CA ILE A 75 8.30 -10.29 5.19
C ILE A 75 7.79 -11.73 5.06
N PHE A 76 6.51 -11.91 4.74
CA PHE A 76 5.91 -13.24 4.58
C PHE A 76 6.52 -13.99 3.40
N ALA A 77 6.62 -13.35 2.22
CA ALA A 77 7.20 -13.96 1.03
C ALA A 77 8.62 -14.47 1.27
N GLN A 78 9.47 -13.69 1.95
CA GLN A 78 10.85 -14.07 2.24
C GLN A 78 10.94 -15.19 3.29
N LYS A 79 10.16 -15.13 4.37
CA LYS A 79 10.08 -16.21 5.38
C LYS A 79 9.59 -17.51 4.75
N LEU A 80 8.50 -17.45 4.00
CA LEU A 80 7.93 -18.63 3.35
C LEU A 80 8.88 -19.23 2.29
N ALA A 81 9.60 -18.38 1.55
CA ALA A 81 10.64 -18.87 0.63
C ALA A 81 11.76 -19.63 1.35
N LYS A 82 12.03 -19.32 2.63
CA LYS A 82 12.99 -20.05 3.49
C LYS A 82 12.39 -21.26 4.18
N GLY A 83 11.08 -21.50 4.03
CA GLY A 83 10.38 -22.52 4.78
C GLY A 83 10.19 -22.20 6.27
N GLU A 84 10.38 -20.93 6.64
CA GLU A 84 10.19 -20.45 8.00
C GLU A 84 8.70 -20.22 8.30
N LYS A 85 8.34 -20.20 9.60
CA LYS A 85 7.01 -19.80 10.03
C LYS A 85 6.84 -18.30 9.95
N ILE A 86 5.63 -17.84 9.65
CA ILE A 86 5.25 -16.42 9.69
C ILE A 86 4.54 -16.10 10.99
N THR A 87 4.73 -14.88 11.49
CA THR A 87 4.13 -14.40 12.72
C THR A 87 3.04 -13.38 12.41
N VAL A 88 1.84 -13.61 12.93
CA VAL A 88 0.69 -12.71 12.84
C VAL A 88 0.47 -12.08 14.21
N PHE A 89 0.48 -10.75 14.26
CA PHE A 89 0.16 -10.00 15.46
C PHE A 89 -1.36 -9.78 15.52
N GLY A 90 -2.00 -10.25 16.61
CA GLY A 90 -3.45 -10.26 16.74
C GLY A 90 -4.09 -11.50 16.12
N ASP A 91 -5.38 -11.40 15.77
CA ASP A 91 -6.21 -12.49 15.26
C ASP A 91 -6.16 -12.66 13.71
N GLY A 92 -5.41 -11.82 13.03
CA GLY A 92 -5.29 -11.82 11.57
C GLY A 92 -6.50 -11.27 10.82
N LYS A 93 -7.48 -10.67 11.51
CA LYS A 93 -8.65 -10.05 10.87
C LYS A 93 -8.41 -8.59 10.48
N GLN A 94 -7.32 -7.97 10.95
CA GLN A 94 -6.96 -6.63 10.51
C GLN A 94 -6.78 -6.58 8.99
N THR A 95 -7.31 -5.53 8.36
CA THR A 95 -7.35 -5.42 6.89
C THR A 95 -6.43 -4.34 6.36
N ARG A 96 -5.94 -4.56 5.16
CA ARG A 96 -5.19 -3.58 4.36
C ARG A 96 -5.64 -3.65 2.90
N ASP A 97 -5.47 -2.55 2.19
CA ASP A 97 -5.58 -2.48 0.74
C ASP A 97 -4.18 -2.66 0.16
N PHE A 98 -3.93 -3.79 -0.51
CA PHE A 98 -2.63 -4.14 -1.06
C PHE A 98 -2.57 -3.80 -2.55
N VAL A 99 -1.64 -2.92 -2.93
CA VAL A 99 -1.44 -2.47 -4.31
C VAL A 99 -0.10 -2.98 -4.84
N TYR A 100 -0.14 -3.61 -6.00
CA TYR A 100 1.08 -4.13 -6.63
C TYR A 100 1.96 -3.02 -7.19
N VAL A 101 3.26 -3.12 -6.99
CA VAL A 101 4.25 -2.08 -7.33
C VAL A 101 4.21 -1.65 -8.79
N LYS A 102 3.87 -2.53 -9.73
CA LYS A 102 3.76 -2.16 -11.15
C LYS A 102 2.53 -1.29 -11.43
N ASP A 103 1.47 -1.40 -10.64
CA ASP A 103 0.32 -0.52 -10.76
C ASP A 103 0.64 0.87 -10.18
N ILE A 104 1.48 0.94 -9.14
CA ILE A 104 2.06 2.20 -8.67
C ILE A 104 2.91 2.87 -9.76
N ALA A 105 3.76 2.10 -10.45
CA ALA A 105 4.54 2.63 -11.58
C ALA A 105 3.65 3.19 -12.69
N LYS A 106 2.55 2.52 -13.03
CA LYS A 106 1.55 3.05 -13.97
C LYS A 106 0.91 4.34 -13.47
N ALA A 107 0.52 4.40 -12.17
CA ALA A 107 -0.05 5.60 -11.57
C ALA A 107 0.92 6.78 -11.65
N LEU A 108 2.21 6.55 -11.38
CA LEU A 108 3.26 7.57 -11.52
C LEU A 108 3.35 8.08 -12.96
N CYS A 109 3.38 7.19 -13.96
CA CYS A 109 3.42 7.59 -15.38
C CYS A 109 2.20 8.43 -15.75
N LEU A 110 1.00 8.00 -15.40
CA LEU A 110 -0.24 8.75 -15.68
C LEU A 110 -0.27 10.10 -14.96
N GLY A 111 0.23 10.14 -13.72
CA GLY A 111 0.31 11.38 -12.93
C GLY A 111 1.26 12.42 -13.52
N MET A 112 2.24 12.04 -14.37
CA MET A 112 3.14 13.00 -15.04
C MET A 112 2.41 13.87 -16.06
N GLU A 113 1.30 13.41 -16.60
CA GLU A 113 0.52 14.14 -17.63
C GLU A 113 -0.50 15.10 -17.01
N GLN A 114 -0.74 15.00 -15.69
CA GLN A 114 -1.70 15.84 -14.98
C GLN A 114 -1.26 17.30 -14.95
N GLN A 115 -2.19 18.19 -15.32
CA GLN A 115 -2.00 19.64 -15.24
C GLN A 115 -2.61 20.21 -13.94
N GLY A 116 -2.03 21.29 -13.45
CA GLY A 116 -2.47 21.94 -12.22
C GLY A 116 -2.05 21.16 -10.96
N PHE A 117 -2.86 21.27 -9.91
CA PHE A 117 -2.67 20.55 -8.65
C PHE A 117 -3.71 19.42 -8.51
N GLY A 118 -3.24 18.21 -8.28
CA GLY A 118 -4.13 17.06 -8.09
C GLY A 118 -3.65 16.14 -6.96
N ILE A 119 -4.60 15.62 -6.18
CA ILE A 119 -4.35 14.60 -5.16
C ILE A 119 -5.17 13.36 -5.52
N PHE A 120 -4.55 12.19 -5.51
CA PHE A 120 -5.20 10.94 -5.85
C PHE A 120 -4.76 9.81 -4.92
N ASN A 121 -5.73 9.06 -4.43
CA ASN A 121 -5.49 7.78 -3.78
C ASN A 121 -5.14 6.71 -4.82
N VAL A 122 -4.07 5.97 -4.58
CA VAL A 122 -3.68 4.83 -5.41
C VAL A 122 -3.91 3.55 -4.62
N SER A 123 -5.01 2.88 -4.90
CA SER A 123 -5.52 1.75 -4.15
C SER A 123 -6.32 0.81 -5.04
N THR A 124 -6.51 -0.43 -4.59
CA THR A 124 -7.42 -1.36 -5.26
C THR A 124 -8.89 -1.12 -4.88
N GLY A 125 -9.13 -0.39 -3.80
CA GLY A 125 -10.46 -0.19 -3.21
C GLY A 125 -10.98 -1.45 -2.50
N LYS A 126 -10.11 -2.42 -2.19
CA LYS A 126 -10.50 -3.69 -1.56
C LYS A 126 -9.72 -3.92 -0.27
N GLU A 127 -10.47 -4.24 0.78
CA GLU A 127 -9.86 -4.73 2.02
C GLU A 127 -9.47 -6.19 1.88
N THR A 128 -8.29 -6.54 2.37
CA THR A 128 -7.82 -7.91 2.50
C THR A 128 -7.31 -8.13 3.91
N SER A 129 -7.86 -9.08 4.63
CA SER A 129 -7.38 -9.47 5.96
C SER A 129 -6.05 -10.21 5.88
N LEU A 130 -5.28 -10.23 6.96
CA LEU A 130 -4.05 -11.04 7.00
C LEU A 130 -4.33 -12.53 6.82
N ASN A 131 -5.49 -13.02 7.32
CA ASN A 131 -5.89 -14.42 7.13
C ASN A 131 -6.16 -14.74 5.64
N GLU A 132 -6.85 -13.85 4.90
CA GLU A 132 -7.05 -14.00 3.45
C GLU A 132 -5.73 -13.88 2.68
N LEU A 133 -4.84 -12.99 3.09
CA LEU A 133 -3.51 -12.88 2.53
C LEU A 133 -2.72 -14.20 2.69
N ILE A 134 -2.74 -14.80 3.88
CA ILE A 134 -2.08 -16.07 4.18
C ILE A 134 -2.67 -17.21 3.33
N ALA A 135 -3.99 -17.28 3.23
CA ALA A 135 -4.65 -18.26 2.37
C ALA A 135 -4.24 -18.10 0.90
N THR A 136 -4.09 -16.85 0.43
CA THR A 136 -3.63 -16.56 -0.94
C THR A 136 -2.16 -16.97 -1.14
N PHE A 137 -1.29 -16.75 -0.15
CA PHE A 137 0.07 -17.29 -0.17
C PHE A 137 0.07 -18.82 -0.30
N GLY A 138 -0.79 -19.52 0.46
CA GLY A 138 -0.94 -20.98 0.39
C GLY A 138 -1.28 -21.46 -1.02
N LYS A 139 -2.24 -20.81 -1.68
CA LYS A 139 -2.62 -21.09 -3.08
C LYS A 139 -1.45 -20.85 -4.05
N VAL A 140 -0.81 -19.68 -3.96
CA VAL A 140 0.28 -19.29 -4.86
C VAL A 140 1.49 -20.22 -4.73
N MET A 141 1.83 -20.60 -3.51
CA MET A 141 3.00 -21.45 -3.22
C MET A 141 2.70 -22.95 -3.29
N GLN A 142 1.43 -23.33 -3.43
CA GLN A 142 0.96 -24.73 -3.39
C GLN A 142 1.43 -25.46 -2.11
N LYS A 143 1.47 -24.73 -1.01
CA LYS A 143 1.91 -25.21 0.29
C LYS A 143 1.28 -24.39 1.40
N GLU A 144 0.72 -25.04 2.39
CA GLU A 144 0.12 -24.35 3.52
C GLU A 144 1.19 -23.63 4.37
N PRO A 145 1.06 -22.30 4.59
CA PRO A 145 1.96 -21.54 5.44
C PRO A 145 1.88 -21.98 6.91
N ARG A 146 3.04 -22.15 7.55
CA ARG A 146 3.09 -22.33 9.01
C ARG A 146 2.94 -20.97 9.68
N VAL A 147 1.89 -20.79 10.47
CA VAL A 147 1.53 -19.52 11.10
C VAL A 147 1.62 -19.60 12.61
N GLU A 148 2.14 -18.56 13.22
CA GLU A 148 2.14 -18.35 14.68
C GLU A 148 1.42 -17.03 14.97
N TYR A 149 0.36 -17.09 15.77
CA TYR A 149 -0.36 -15.91 16.24
C TYR A 149 0.19 -15.45 17.57
N THR A 150 0.33 -14.13 17.76
CA THR A 150 0.87 -13.52 18.98
C THR A 150 0.05 -12.28 19.35
N THR A 151 0.41 -11.63 20.46
CA THR A 151 -0.29 -10.44 20.94
C THR A 151 -0.36 -9.32 19.92
N PRO A 152 -1.48 -8.58 19.80
CA PRO A 152 -1.60 -7.42 18.93
C PRO A 152 -0.53 -6.37 19.21
N ARG A 153 -0.14 -5.61 18.19
CA ARG A 153 0.75 -4.46 18.35
C ARG A 153 -0.07 -3.25 18.77
N THR A 154 0.39 -2.53 19.78
CA THR A 154 -0.22 -1.25 20.19
C THR A 154 -0.08 -0.23 19.07
N GLY A 155 -1.17 0.47 18.76
CA GLY A 155 -1.19 1.52 17.73
C GLY A 155 -1.29 1.00 16.27
N ASP A 156 -1.50 -0.29 16.07
CA ASP A 156 -1.71 -0.83 14.72
C ASP A 156 -3.13 -0.46 14.23
N ILE A 157 -3.23 0.16 13.06
CA ILE A 157 -4.52 0.48 12.43
C ILE A 157 -5.23 -0.83 12.11
N TYR A 158 -6.48 -0.98 12.57
CA TYR A 158 -7.22 -2.23 12.37
C TYR A 158 -7.74 -2.40 10.94
N ARG A 159 -8.32 -1.34 10.34
CA ARG A 159 -8.84 -1.35 8.98
C ARG A 159 -8.27 -0.20 8.16
N SER A 160 -7.87 -0.48 6.92
CA SER A 160 -7.40 0.56 6.00
C SER A 160 -7.74 0.20 4.56
N VAL A 161 -8.55 1.05 3.93
CA VAL A 161 -8.90 0.98 2.51
C VAL A 161 -9.13 2.38 1.97
N LEU A 162 -8.62 2.68 0.79
CA LEU A 162 -8.79 3.97 0.14
C LEU A 162 -9.77 3.86 -1.03
N SER A 163 -10.50 4.95 -1.30
CA SER A 163 -11.27 5.08 -2.53
C SER A 163 -10.36 5.31 -3.73
N ASN A 164 -10.54 4.58 -4.81
CA ASN A 164 -9.81 4.76 -6.07
C ASN A 164 -10.66 5.43 -7.17
N VAL A 165 -11.77 6.04 -6.79
CA VAL A 165 -12.72 6.63 -7.73
C VAL A 165 -12.11 7.82 -8.48
N ALA A 166 -11.39 8.70 -7.81
CA ALA A 166 -10.79 9.89 -8.41
C ALA A 166 -9.70 9.50 -9.44
N ILE A 167 -8.78 8.62 -9.06
CA ILE A 167 -7.71 8.18 -9.98
C ILE A 167 -8.28 7.45 -11.21
N SER A 168 -9.33 6.65 -11.01
CA SER A 168 -10.00 5.95 -12.10
C SER A 168 -10.70 6.89 -13.09
N LYS A 169 -11.32 7.96 -12.59
CA LYS A 169 -12.04 8.93 -13.42
C LYS A 169 -11.11 9.91 -14.13
N ILE A 170 -10.11 10.42 -13.42
CA ILE A 170 -9.27 11.56 -13.87
C ILE A 170 -8.00 11.06 -14.55
N LEU A 171 -7.28 10.11 -13.95
CA LEU A 171 -6.04 9.56 -14.52
C LEU A 171 -6.30 8.26 -15.31
N HIS A 172 -7.54 7.82 -15.43
CA HIS A 172 -7.96 6.63 -16.18
C HIS A 172 -7.31 5.31 -15.74
N LEU A 173 -6.77 5.23 -14.52
CA LEU A 173 -6.26 3.99 -13.95
C LEU A 173 -7.43 3.17 -13.37
N ARG A 174 -7.98 2.26 -14.19
CA ARG A 174 -9.20 1.49 -13.87
C ARG A 174 -8.95 0.04 -13.46
N ALA A 175 -7.83 -0.51 -13.86
CA ALA A 175 -7.50 -1.92 -13.62
C ALA A 175 -6.24 -2.04 -12.77
N PHE A 176 -6.36 -2.82 -11.70
CA PHE A 176 -5.27 -3.17 -10.80
C PHE A 176 -4.99 -4.67 -10.89
N THR A 177 -3.71 -5.02 -10.76
CA THR A 177 -3.26 -6.42 -10.69
C THR A 177 -3.92 -7.11 -9.49
N SER A 178 -4.47 -8.30 -9.70
CA SER A 178 -5.05 -9.08 -8.61
C SER A 178 -4.00 -9.44 -7.55
N LEU A 179 -4.42 -9.60 -6.29
CA LEU A 179 -3.51 -9.97 -5.20
C LEU A 179 -2.79 -11.29 -5.52
N GLU A 180 -3.49 -12.26 -6.09
CA GLU A 180 -2.89 -13.56 -6.43
C GLU A 180 -1.79 -13.43 -7.49
N GLU A 181 -2.02 -12.64 -8.56
CA GLU A 181 -1.03 -12.41 -9.62
C GLU A 181 0.20 -11.65 -9.08
N GLY A 182 -0.01 -10.59 -8.33
CA GLY A 182 1.08 -9.82 -7.71
C GLY A 182 1.89 -10.66 -6.72
N LEU A 183 1.23 -11.49 -5.89
CA LEU A 183 1.91 -12.42 -4.99
C LEU A 183 2.71 -13.49 -5.74
N ARG A 184 2.18 -14.01 -6.84
CA ARG A 184 2.89 -14.99 -7.69
C ARG A 184 4.21 -14.41 -8.21
N ALA A 185 4.20 -13.16 -8.70
CA ALA A 185 5.38 -12.46 -9.17
C ALA A 185 6.37 -12.20 -8.00
N THR A 186 5.87 -11.70 -6.88
CA THR A 186 6.66 -11.41 -5.68
C THR A 186 7.33 -12.66 -5.10
N CYS A 187 6.58 -13.75 -4.93
CA CYS A 187 7.13 -15.02 -4.44
C CYS A 187 8.17 -15.61 -5.39
N ARG A 188 7.93 -15.53 -6.70
CA ARG A 188 8.89 -15.98 -7.72
C ARG A 188 10.21 -15.21 -7.60
N PHE A 189 10.15 -13.88 -7.45
CA PHE A 189 11.35 -13.05 -7.26
C PHE A 189 12.14 -13.51 -6.04
N PHE A 190 11.53 -13.62 -4.86
CA PHE A 190 12.25 -14.02 -3.63
C PHE A 190 12.73 -15.48 -3.65
N LYS A 191 12.11 -16.37 -4.42
CA LYS A 191 12.58 -17.74 -4.60
C LYS A 191 13.87 -17.83 -5.43
N TYR A 192 14.00 -16.97 -6.46
CA TYR A 192 15.12 -17.03 -7.41
C TYR A 192 16.20 -15.96 -7.16
N SER A 193 15.97 -14.93 -6.37
CA SER A 193 16.96 -13.89 -6.01
C SER A 193 18.03 -14.38 -5.02
N ARG A 194 18.16 -15.69 -4.81
CA ARG A 194 19.13 -16.33 -3.90
C ARG A 194 20.39 -16.84 -4.61
N LYS A 195 20.69 -16.29 -5.78
CA LYS A 195 21.98 -16.57 -6.42
C LYS A 195 22.95 -15.41 -6.21
#